data_d5bcd0a7f16bc7a84b3aa96b2cf0230d
#
_entry.id   d5bcd0a7f16bc7a84b3aa96b2cf0230d
#
_cell.length_a   1.000
_cell.length_b   1.000
_cell.length_c   1.000
_cell.angle_alpha   90.00
_cell.angle_beta   90.00
_cell.angle_gamma   90.00
#
_symmetry.space_group_name_H-M   'P 1'
#
loop_
_entity.id
_entity.type
_entity.pdbx_description
1 polymer ?
#
loop_
_entity_poly.entity_id
_entity_poly.type
_entity_poly.pdbx_seq_one_letter_code
_entity_poly.pdbx_strand_id
1 'polypeptide(L)'
;MIDVSILALHNAVPAAIADTSYLFHIVNGFLEESGKTPAFHVRLVGITDNVKISNRLFHIRPDVLLGDVAYTDLVIIPSMTGDALAGTYLNKDYAPWISAQYKNGAEVASMCSGAFLLAYTGLLRGKECTTHWAYANEFRYYYPDIKLVDEKVITHQNGLCSSGGNNAYWNLLLYFVEKYTSRELAIRTAKFFVIDLDRKDQSPFIIFTGQKNHKDLLIKRAQEYIEQNYAGKLNVEQIAQTANITRRTFERRFIKATRNTVAEYIRLVKIEAAKKQLEISRKSVSEVMYEIGYADIKNFRDVFKRIAGMTPNDYRNKYNRE
;
A
#
# COMPACT_ATOMS: atom_id res chain seq x y z
N MET A 1 -20.34 -9.91 -20.34
CA MET A 1 -18.87 -10.12 -20.23
C MET A 1 -18.28 -8.79 -19.80
N ILE A 2 -17.41 -8.79 -18.81
CA ILE A 2 -16.79 -7.58 -18.22
C ILE A 2 -15.53 -7.22 -19.01
N ASP A 3 -15.50 -6.03 -19.59
CA ASP A 3 -14.34 -5.50 -20.29
C ASP A 3 -13.32 -4.94 -19.30
N VAL A 4 -12.14 -5.57 -19.23
CA VAL A 4 -11.04 -5.21 -18.33
C VAL A 4 -9.89 -4.60 -19.13
N SER A 5 -9.57 -3.33 -18.85
CA SER A 5 -8.45 -2.61 -19.44
C SER A 5 -7.29 -2.52 -18.45
N ILE A 6 -6.21 -3.26 -18.68
CA ILE A 6 -4.96 -3.16 -17.93
C ILE A 6 -4.09 -2.09 -18.60
N LEU A 7 -3.60 -1.10 -17.85
CA LEU A 7 -2.79 -0.04 -18.45
C LEU A 7 -1.33 -0.50 -18.64
N ALA A 8 -0.81 -0.35 -19.84
CA ALA A 8 0.59 -0.57 -20.16
C ALA A 8 1.43 0.65 -19.77
N LEU A 9 1.73 0.78 -18.48
CA LEU A 9 2.47 1.94 -17.96
C LEU A 9 3.97 1.80 -18.18
N HIS A 10 4.66 2.88 -18.46
CA HIS A 10 6.11 2.94 -18.34
C HIS A 10 6.54 2.58 -16.93
N ASN A 11 7.61 1.79 -16.81
CA ASN A 11 8.12 1.27 -15.53
C ASN A 11 7.11 0.42 -14.74
N ALA A 12 6.05 -0.11 -15.36
CA ALA A 12 5.18 -1.07 -14.71
C ALA A 12 5.97 -2.29 -14.18
N VAL A 13 5.49 -2.86 -13.09
CA VAL A 13 5.95 -4.16 -12.61
C VAL A 13 5.37 -5.25 -13.54
N PRO A 14 6.19 -6.02 -14.27
CA PRO A 14 5.69 -6.99 -15.24
C PRO A 14 4.71 -8.00 -14.64
N ALA A 15 4.99 -8.49 -13.43
CA ALA A 15 4.13 -9.41 -12.71
C ALA A 15 2.71 -8.84 -12.49
N ALA A 16 2.57 -7.56 -12.15
CA ALA A 16 1.26 -6.94 -11.93
C ALA A 16 0.37 -6.97 -13.19
N ILE A 17 0.97 -6.89 -14.38
CA ILE A 17 0.25 -7.00 -15.66
C ILE A 17 -0.04 -8.47 -15.97
N ALA A 18 1.00 -9.31 -15.94
CA ALA A 18 0.91 -10.72 -16.33
C ALA A 18 -0.01 -11.51 -15.40
N ASP A 19 0.13 -11.36 -14.08
CA ASP A 19 -0.69 -12.05 -13.10
C ASP A 19 -2.17 -11.63 -13.19
N THR A 20 -2.44 -10.36 -13.47
CA THR A 20 -3.82 -9.87 -13.67
C THR A 20 -4.47 -10.56 -14.87
N SER A 21 -3.79 -10.56 -16.01
CA SER A 21 -4.27 -11.23 -17.22
C SER A 21 -4.45 -12.72 -16.99
N TYR A 22 -3.46 -13.37 -16.38
CA TYR A 22 -3.46 -14.81 -16.12
C TYR A 22 -4.58 -15.22 -15.16
N LEU A 23 -4.82 -14.47 -14.08
CA LEU A 23 -5.90 -14.78 -13.15
C LEU A 23 -7.26 -14.76 -13.83
N PHE A 24 -7.59 -13.72 -14.60
CA PHE A 24 -8.88 -13.64 -15.28
C PHE A 24 -9.02 -14.71 -16.38
N HIS A 25 -7.92 -15.08 -17.06
CA HIS A 25 -7.91 -16.20 -18.01
C HIS A 25 -8.26 -17.53 -17.32
N ILE A 26 -7.64 -17.82 -16.15
CA ILE A 26 -7.95 -19.04 -15.37
C ILE A 26 -9.40 -19.03 -14.88
N VAL A 27 -9.92 -17.88 -14.45
CA VAL A 27 -11.33 -17.76 -14.03
C VAL A 27 -12.28 -18.07 -15.21
N ASN A 28 -11.99 -17.57 -16.39
CA ASN A 28 -12.76 -17.90 -17.60
C ASN A 28 -12.71 -19.40 -17.90
N GLY A 29 -11.53 -20.04 -17.78
CA GLY A 29 -11.38 -21.49 -17.95
C GLY A 29 -12.25 -22.28 -16.96
N PHE A 30 -12.31 -21.87 -15.70
CA PHE A 30 -13.17 -22.50 -14.69
C PHE A 30 -14.68 -22.37 -15.01
N LEU A 31 -15.07 -21.26 -15.62
CA LEU A 31 -16.45 -21.07 -16.08
C LEU A 31 -16.77 -22.00 -17.25
N GLU A 32 -15.88 -22.08 -18.25
CA GLU A 32 -16.02 -22.94 -19.42
C GLU A 32 -16.08 -24.43 -19.03
N GLU A 33 -15.23 -24.89 -18.11
CA GLU A 33 -15.28 -26.24 -17.54
C GLU A 33 -16.63 -26.55 -16.88
N SER A 34 -17.31 -25.51 -16.38
CA SER A 34 -18.63 -25.63 -15.74
C SER A 34 -19.79 -25.40 -16.73
N GLY A 35 -19.51 -25.34 -18.05
CA GLY A 35 -20.51 -25.10 -19.09
C GLY A 35 -21.06 -23.68 -19.13
N LYS A 36 -20.35 -22.71 -18.50
CA LYS A 36 -20.73 -21.30 -18.45
C LYS A 36 -19.92 -20.47 -19.47
N THR A 37 -20.46 -19.33 -19.87
CA THR A 37 -19.75 -18.38 -20.71
C THR A 37 -18.63 -17.66 -19.95
N PRO A 38 -17.49 -17.30 -20.60
CA PRO A 38 -16.46 -16.44 -20.02
C PRO A 38 -17.04 -15.15 -19.44
N ALA A 39 -16.54 -14.76 -18.26
CA ALA A 39 -17.00 -13.54 -17.57
C ALA A 39 -16.17 -12.32 -17.94
N PHE A 40 -14.88 -12.49 -18.27
CA PHE A 40 -13.93 -11.40 -18.45
C PHE A 40 -13.35 -11.37 -19.85
N HIS A 41 -13.32 -10.19 -20.46
CA HIS A 41 -12.56 -9.87 -21.65
C HIS A 41 -11.43 -8.91 -21.26
N VAL A 42 -10.19 -9.41 -21.27
CA VAL A 42 -9.02 -8.67 -20.79
C VAL A 42 -8.21 -8.18 -21.97
N ARG A 43 -7.87 -6.90 -21.96
CA ARG A 43 -6.98 -6.27 -22.95
C ARG A 43 -5.96 -5.37 -22.28
N LEU A 44 -4.77 -5.33 -22.84
CA LEU A 44 -3.71 -4.41 -22.46
C LEU A 44 -3.82 -3.13 -23.28
N VAL A 45 -3.91 -2.00 -22.61
CA VAL A 45 -4.17 -0.69 -23.22
C VAL A 45 -2.94 0.20 -23.07
N GLY A 46 -2.41 0.74 -24.18
CA GLY A 46 -1.24 1.59 -24.21
C GLY A 46 -1.48 2.94 -24.87
N ILE A 47 -0.62 3.91 -24.58
CA ILE A 47 -0.57 5.19 -25.31
C ILE A 47 0.21 5.00 -26.62
N THR A 48 1.20 4.12 -26.61
CA THR A 48 2.05 3.78 -27.77
C THR A 48 2.03 2.26 -27.99
N ASP A 49 2.37 1.84 -29.17
CA ASP A 49 2.43 0.44 -29.59
C ASP A 49 3.59 -0.36 -28.97
N ASN A 50 4.50 0.31 -28.27
CA ASN A 50 5.65 -0.31 -27.61
C ASN A 50 5.98 0.44 -26.30
N VAL A 51 5.79 -0.23 -25.18
CA VAL A 51 6.04 0.33 -23.84
C VAL A 51 7.20 -0.39 -23.17
N LYS A 52 8.19 0.38 -22.72
CA LYS A 52 9.35 -0.12 -21.97
C LYS A 52 8.98 -0.25 -20.50
N ILE A 53 9.15 -1.45 -19.95
CA ILE A 53 8.87 -1.73 -18.54
C ILE A 53 10.09 -2.30 -17.83
N SER A 54 10.10 -2.18 -16.50
CA SER A 54 11.10 -2.77 -15.60
C SER A 54 12.54 -2.61 -16.09
N ASN A 55 13.08 -1.38 -15.98
CA ASN A 55 14.47 -1.06 -16.32
C ASN A 55 14.90 -1.48 -17.74
N ARG A 56 13.96 -1.47 -18.69
CA ARG A 56 14.17 -1.87 -20.10
C ARG A 56 14.39 -3.38 -20.30
N LEU A 57 14.20 -4.22 -19.28
CA LEU A 57 14.33 -5.66 -19.39
C LEU A 57 13.23 -6.26 -20.26
N PHE A 58 12.03 -5.67 -20.21
CA PHE A 58 10.87 -6.10 -20.99
C PHE A 58 10.32 -4.96 -21.84
N HIS A 59 9.83 -5.33 -23.01
CA HIS A 59 9.01 -4.51 -23.88
C HIS A 59 7.64 -5.12 -23.96
N ILE A 60 6.59 -4.34 -23.77
CA ILE A 60 5.21 -4.78 -23.90
C ILE A 60 4.60 -4.09 -25.12
N ARG A 61 3.98 -4.89 -25.96
CA ARG A 61 3.09 -4.42 -27.01
C ARG A 61 1.67 -4.47 -26.49
N PRO A 62 0.98 -3.34 -26.32
CA PRO A 62 -0.44 -3.32 -25.99
C PRO A 62 -1.30 -3.98 -27.08
N ASP A 63 -2.45 -4.52 -26.69
CA ASP A 63 -3.44 -5.08 -27.62
C ASP A 63 -4.13 -3.96 -28.41
N VAL A 64 -4.31 -2.80 -27.76
CA VAL A 64 -5.08 -1.67 -28.30
C VAL A 64 -4.51 -0.34 -27.77
N LEU A 65 -4.60 0.71 -28.60
CA LEU A 65 -4.24 2.04 -28.15
C LEU A 65 -5.37 2.69 -27.36
N LEU A 66 -4.99 3.59 -26.46
CA LEU A 66 -5.89 4.30 -25.55
C LEU A 66 -7.05 5.01 -26.29
N GLY A 67 -6.76 5.62 -27.44
CA GLY A 67 -7.75 6.34 -28.25
C GLY A 67 -8.80 5.44 -28.90
N ASP A 68 -8.52 4.15 -29.05
CA ASP A 68 -9.41 3.18 -29.69
C ASP A 68 -10.34 2.49 -28.69
N VAL A 69 -10.16 2.76 -27.37
CA VAL A 69 -11.00 2.20 -26.30
C VAL A 69 -12.08 3.21 -25.91
N ALA A 70 -13.26 3.07 -26.50
CA ALA A 70 -14.38 3.95 -26.18
C ALA A 70 -14.95 3.68 -24.76
N TYR A 71 -14.99 2.39 -24.35
CA TYR A 71 -15.60 1.98 -23.08
C TYR A 71 -14.84 0.78 -22.47
N THR A 72 -14.87 0.70 -21.15
CA THR A 72 -14.43 -0.44 -20.35
C THR A 72 -15.21 -0.48 -19.03
N ASP A 73 -15.41 -1.68 -18.45
CA ASP A 73 -16.07 -1.83 -17.15
C ASP A 73 -15.10 -1.67 -15.99
N LEU A 74 -13.84 -2.08 -16.19
CA LEU A 74 -12.80 -2.06 -15.17
C LEU A 74 -11.46 -1.58 -15.74
N VAL A 75 -10.91 -0.54 -15.13
CA VAL A 75 -9.55 -0.05 -15.41
C VAL A 75 -8.61 -0.55 -14.31
N ILE A 76 -7.56 -1.27 -14.69
CA ILE A 76 -6.49 -1.68 -13.77
C ILE A 76 -5.24 -0.83 -14.00
N ILE A 77 -4.82 -0.13 -12.96
CA ILE A 77 -3.59 0.67 -12.92
C ILE A 77 -2.53 -0.17 -12.20
N PRO A 78 -1.58 -0.80 -12.92
CA PRO A 78 -0.58 -1.67 -12.31
C PRO A 78 0.41 -0.88 -11.45
N SER A 79 1.15 -1.59 -10.59
CA SER A 79 2.27 -1.01 -9.85
C SER A 79 3.41 -0.61 -10.76
N MET A 80 4.17 0.40 -10.35
CA MET A 80 5.36 0.90 -11.05
C MET A 80 6.62 0.68 -10.20
N THR A 81 7.76 0.46 -10.84
CA THR A 81 9.07 0.35 -10.22
C THR A 81 9.73 1.72 -10.05
N GLY A 82 10.58 1.87 -9.03
CA GLY A 82 11.36 3.09 -8.80
C GLY A 82 10.58 4.17 -8.05
N ASP A 83 10.88 5.42 -8.33
CA ASP A 83 10.21 6.59 -7.73
C ASP A 83 8.76 6.69 -8.22
N ALA A 84 7.81 6.63 -7.28
CA ALA A 84 6.39 6.58 -7.60
C ALA A 84 5.88 7.89 -8.22
N LEU A 85 6.42 9.02 -7.79
CA LEU A 85 6.04 10.32 -8.34
C LEU A 85 6.58 10.53 -9.76
N ALA A 86 7.86 10.20 -9.97
CA ALA A 86 8.46 10.24 -11.30
C ALA A 86 7.72 9.29 -12.27
N GLY A 87 7.38 8.07 -11.80
CA GLY A 87 6.56 7.13 -12.55
C GLY A 87 5.18 7.69 -12.90
N THR A 88 4.56 8.41 -11.98
CA THR A 88 3.28 9.09 -12.23
C THR A 88 3.39 10.15 -13.33
N TYR A 89 4.39 11.02 -13.27
CA TYR A 89 4.60 12.04 -14.30
C TYR A 89 4.91 11.45 -15.68
N LEU A 90 5.64 10.34 -15.71
CA LEU A 90 5.94 9.62 -16.96
C LEU A 90 4.67 9.06 -17.63
N ASN A 91 3.66 8.74 -16.82
CA ASN A 91 2.39 8.14 -17.23
C ASN A 91 1.17 9.09 -17.11
N LYS A 92 1.40 10.39 -16.89
CA LYS A 92 0.33 11.38 -16.64
C LYS A 92 -0.73 11.45 -17.74
N ASP A 93 -0.36 11.13 -18.96
CA ASP A 93 -1.23 11.23 -20.14
C ASP A 93 -2.35 10.16 -20.15
N TYR A 94 -2.27 9.15 -19.26
CA TYR A 94 -3.39 8.25 -18.97
C TYR A 94 -4.49 8.89 -18.11
N ALA A 95 -4.18 9.92 -17.30
CA ALA A 95 -5.10 10.47 -16.32
C ALA A 95 -6.41 11.03 -16.90
N PRO A 96 -6.44 11.74 -18.04
CA PRO A 96 -7.69 12.19 -18.65
C PRO A 96 -8.60 11.03 -19.05
N TRP A 97 -8.02 9.97 -19.66
CA TRP A 97 -8.75 8.80 -20.08
C TRP A 97 -9.30 8.01 -18.88
N ILE A 98 -8.50 7.77 -17.84
CA ILE A 98 -8.96 7.14 -16.60
C ILE A 98 -10.17 7.90 -16.03
N SER A 99 -10.08 9.23 -15.99
CA SER A 99 -11.17 10.07 -15.48
C SER A 99 -12.42 10.00 -16.35
N ALA A 100 -12.27 9.90 -17.68
CA ALA A 100 -13.39 9.75 -18.60
C ALA A 100 -14.06 8.39 -18.43
N GLN A 101 -13.30 7.28 -18.36
CA GLN A 101 -13.86 5.95 -18.14
C GLN A 101 -14.60 5.86 -16.81
N TYR A 102 -14.04 6.42 -15.73
CA TYR A 102 -14.73 6.48 -14.43
C TYR A 102 -16.07 7.25 -14.51
N LYS A 103 -16.10 8.40 -15.19
CA LYS A 103 -17.35 9.16 -15.40
C LYS A 103 -18.39 8.40 -16.22
N ASN A 104 -17.92 7.54 -17.11
CA ASN A 104 -18.78 6.66 -17.94
C ASN A 104 -19.21 5.38 -17.19
N GLY A 105 -18.89 5.24 -15.90
CA GLY A 105 -19.34 4.14 -15.06
C GLY A 105 -18.32 3.02 -14.82
N ALA A 106 -17.11 3.10 -15.38
CA ALA A 106 -16.07 2.12 -15.11
C ALA A 106 -15.61 2.16 -13.65
N GLU A 107 -15.29 1.01 -13.08
CA GLU A 107 -14.51 0.96 -11.86
C GLU A 107 -13.02 1.18 -12.18
N VAL A 108 -12.32 1.83 -11.27
CA VAL A 108 -10.88 2.07 -11.42
C VAL A 108 -10.14 1.49 -10.23
N ALA A 109 -9.22 0.58 -10.48
CA ALA A 109 -8.47 -0.14 -9.48
C ALA A 109 -6.96 0.13 -9.63
N SER A 110 -6.30 0.55 -8.55
CA SER A 110 -4.86 0.76 -8.52
C SER A 110 -4.15 -0.27 -7.65
N MET A 111 -3.00 -0.72 -8.12
CA MET A 111 -2.15 -1.68 -7.43
C MET A 111 -0.92 -0.96 -6.87
N CYS A 112 -0.68 -1.08 -5.55
CA CYS A 112 0.56 -0.62 -4.92
C CYS A 112 0.88 0.85 -5.26
N SER A 113 2.02 1.15 -5.90
CA SER A 113 2.42 2.48 -6.36
C SER A 113 1.54 3.08 -7.47
N GLY A 114 0.74 2.27 -8.17
CA GLY A 114 -0.28 2.74 -9.12
C GLY A 114 -1.31 3.69 -8.49
N ALA A 115 -1.45 3.65 -7.16
CA ALA A 115 -2.28 4.59 -6.41
C ALA A 115 -1.86 6.07 -6.61
N PHE A 116 -0.60 6.34 -6.91
CA PHE A 116 -0.12 7.70 -7.20
C PHE A 116 -0.70 8.24 -8.53
N LEU A 117 -0.78 7.40 -9.56
CA LEU A 117 -1.42 7.79 -10.83
C LEU A 117 -2.92 7.98 -10.64
N LEU A 118 -3.58 7.11 -9.85
CA LEU A 118 -5.00 7.28 -9.52
C LEU A 118 -5.22 8.58 -8.72
N ALA A 119 -4.35 8.90 -7.76
CA ALA A 119 -4.42 10.14 -6.99
C ALA A 119 -4.20 11.38 -7.89
N TYR A 120 -3.29 11.29 -8.87
CA TYR A 120 -3.01 12.35 -9.83
C TYR A 120 -4.22 12.72 -10.69
N THR A 121 -5.15 11.78 -10.95
CA THR A 121 -6.42 12.07 -11.64
C THR A 121 -7.34 13.01 -10.85
N GLY A 122 -7.13 13.17 -9.53
CA GLY A 122 -7.99 13.92 -8.62
C GLY A 122 -9.25 13.16 -8.15
N LEU A 123 -9.52 11.96 -8.65
CA LEU A 123 -10.71 11.17 -8.32
C LEU A 123 -10.75 10.73 -6.85
N LEU A 124 -9.60 10.61 -6.19
CA LEU A 124 -9.48 10.17 -4.79
C LEU A 124 -9.67 11.29 -3.75
N ARG A 125 -9.87 12.55 -4.14
CA ARG A 125 -10.03 13.64 -3.17
C ARG A 125 -11.15 13.36 -2.17
N GLY A 126 -10.85 13.45 -0.88
CA GLY A 126 -11.78 13.18 0.21
C GLY A 126 -12.17 11.71 0.40
N LYS A 127 -11.56 10.78 -0.33
CA LYS A 127 -11.85 9.34 -0.27
C LYS A 127 -10.72 8.55 0.41
N GLU A 128 -11.05 7.33 0.83
CA GLU A 128 -10.06 6.38 1.34
C GLU A 128 -9.27 5.75 0.19
N CYS A 129 -7.97 5.58 0.41
CA CYS A 129 -7.06 4.90 -0.50
C CYS A 129 -6.01 4.13 0.32
N THR A 130 -5.51 3.03 -0.21
CA THR A 130 -4.30 2.38 0.28
C THR A 130 -3.23 2.35 -0.81
N THR A 131 -1.99 2.20 -0.39
CA THR A 131 -0.83 2.01 -1.27
C THR A 131 0.17 1.10 -0.56
N HIS A 132 1.29 0.80 -1.17
CA HIS A 132 2.37 0.10 -0.47
C HIS A 132 2.85 0.93 0.72
N TRP A 133 2.96 0.30 1.90
CA TRP A 133 3.37 0.97 3.14
C TRP A 133 4.69 1.75 3.01
N ALA A 134 5.63 1.28 2.19
CA ALA A 134 6.90 1.96 1.97
C ALA A 134 6.75 3.34 1.31
N TYR A 135 5.69 3.56 0.54
CA TYR A 135 5.38 4.83 -0.13
C TYR A 135 4.36 5.68 0.66
N ALA A 136 3.85 5.20 1.78
CA ALA A 136 2.77 5.86 2.54
C ALA A 136 3.10 7.30 2.93
N ASN A 137 4.34 7.56 3.38
CA ASN A 137 4.78 8.89 3.79
C ASN A 137 4.86 9.86 2.61
N GLU A 138 5.37 9.38 1.48
CA GLU A 138 5.47 10.14 0.24
C GLU A 138 4.08 10.44 -0.31
N PHE A 139 3.18 9.45 -0.32
CA PHE A 139 1.81 9.63 -0.75
C PHE A 139 1.07 10.69 0.08
N ARG A 140 1.17 10.64 1.42
CA ARG A 140 0.59 11.66 2.31
C ARG A 140 1.16 13.06 2.09
N TYR A 141 2.42 13.16 1.69
CA TYR A 141 3.06 14.44 1.42
C TYR A 141 2.51 15.10 0.15
N TYR A 142 2.37 14.34 -0.93
CA TYR A 142 1.91 14.87 -2.23
C TYR A 142 0.38 14.96 -2.34
N TYR A 143 -0.35 14.10 -1.63
CA TYR A 143 -1.81 14.02 -1.70
C TYR A 143 -2.47 14.15 -0.32
N PRO A 144 -2.30 15.30 0.38
CA PRO A 144 -2.78 15.49 1.75
C PRO A 144 -4.31 15.48 1.87
N ASP A 145 -5.04 15.69 0.77
CA ASP A 145 -6.51 15.69 0.71
C ASP A 145 -7.12 14.29 0.58
N ILE A 146 -6.27 13.25 0.45
CA ILE A 146 -6.71 11.85 0.35
C ILE A 146 -6.51 11.17 1.70
N LYS A 147 -7.53 10.44 2.16
CA LYS A 147 -7.45 9.66 3.39
C LYS A 147 -6.68 8.35 3.14
N LEU A 148 -5.36 8.37 3.33
CA LEU A 148 -4.56 7.17 3.21
C LEU A 148 -4.72 6.26 4.44
N VAL A 149 -5.12 5.01 4.20
CA VAL A 149 -5.28 3.91 5.17
C VAL A 149 -4.30 2.80 4.83
N ASP A 150 -3.01 3.04 5.10
CA ASP A 150 -1.90 2.19 4.69
C ASP A 150 -1.79 0.86 5.44
N GLU A 151 -2.60 0.66 6.46
CA GLU A 151 -2.77 -0.64 7.11
C GLU A 151 -3.66 -1.61 6.31
N LYS A 152 -4.60 -1.12 5.50
CA LYS A 152 -5.53 -1.97 4.75
C LYS A 152 -4.85 -2.63 3.54
N VAL A 153 -5.19 -3.90 3.29
CA VAL A 153 -4.78 -4.63 2.09
C VAL A 153 -5.49 -4.08 0.85
N ILE A 154 -6.79 -3.84 0.95
CA ILE A 154 -7.59 -3.23 -0.12
C ILE A 154 -8.53 -2.15 0.44
N THR A 155 -8.84 -1.17 -0.40
CA THR A 155 -9.93 -0.22 -0.17
C THR A 155 -10.88 -0.24 -1.37
N HIS A 156 -12.16 0.02 -1.11
CA HIS A 156 -13.17 0.20 -2.14
C HIS A 156 -14.15 1.30 -1.71
N GLN A 157 -14.28 2.34 -2.51
CA GLN A 157 -15.24 3.42 -2.28
C GLN A 157 -15.70 4.03 -3.60
N ASN A 158 -17.01 3.96 -3.87
CA ASN A 158 -17.65 4.57 -5.06
C ASN A 158 -16.97 4.18 -6.39
N GLY A 159 -16.71 2.88 -6.61
CA GLY A 159 -16.07 2.40 -7.84
C GLY A 159 -14.57 2.67 -7.96
N LEU A 160 -13.95 3.28 -6.93
CA LEU A 160 -12.50 3.43 -6.84
C LEU A 160 -11.95 2.41 -5.87
N CYS A 161 -11.00 1.61 -6.34
CA CYS A 161 -10.36 0.55 -5.57
C CYS A 161 -8.87 0.79 -5.49
N SER A 162 -8.25 0.36 -4.40
CA SER A 162 -6.78 0.35 -4.31
C SER A 162 -6.29 -0.85 -3.50
N SER A 163 -5.10 -1.34 -3.80
CA SER A 163 -4.41 -2.35 -3.01
C SER A 163 -3.07 -1.86 -2.47
N GLY A 164 -2.69 -2.42 -1.32
CA GLY A 164 -1.44 -2.12 -0.63
C GLY A 164 -0.20 -2.73 -1.29
N GLY A 165 0.70 -3.33 -0.50
CA GLY A 165 1.97 -3.91 -0.95
C GLY A 165 1.84 -4.93 -2.08
N ASN A 166 2.97 -5.28 -2.70
CA ASN A 166 3.02 -6.01 -3.96
C ASN A 166 2.06 -7.20 -4.07
N ASN A 167 2.00 -8.07 -3.06
CA ASN A 167 1.10 -9.24 -3.11
C ASN A 167 -0.36 -8.91 -2.71
N ALA A 168 -0.67 -7.69 -2.33
CA ALA A 168 -2.03 -7.29 -1.97
C ALA A 168 -2.95 -7.19 -3.20
N TYR A 169 -2.41 -7.00 -4.41
CA TYR A 169 -3.22 -6.97 -5.62
C TYR A 169 -3.93 -8.30 -5.90
N TRP A 170 -3.41 -9.44 -5.46
CA TRP A 170 -4.10 -10.71 -5.56
C TRP A 170 -5.45 -10.68 -4.84
N ASN A 171 -5.50 -10.10 -3.63
CA ASN A 171 -6.74 -9.93 -2.89
C ASN A 171 -7.70 -8.95 -3.60
N LEU A 172 -7.17 -7.90 -4.25
CA LEU A 172 -7.97 -6.99 -5.07
C LEU A 172 -8.56 -7.68 -6.30
N LEU A 173 -7.77 -8.52 -7.00
CA LEU A 173 -8.25 -9.30 -8.14
C LEU A 173 -9.32 -10.32 -7.71
N LEU A 174 -9.11 -11.03 -6.59
CA LEU A 174 -10.11 -11.95 -6.03
C LEU A 174 -11.40 -11.23 -5.63
N TYR A 175 -11.32 -10.00 -5.12
CA TYR A 175 -12.49 -9.17 -4.88
C TYR A 175 -13.30 -8.94 -6.17
N PHE A 176 -12.65 -8.65 -7.30
CA PHE A 176 -13.34 -8.49 -8.59
C PHE A 176 -13.90 -9.82 -9.12
N VAL A 177 -13.20 -10.94 -8.93
CA VAL A 177 -13.75 -12.26 -9.26
C VAL A 177 -15.03 -12.51 -8.46
N GLU A 178 -15.00 -12.29 -7.14
CA GLU A 178 -16.20 -12.46 -6.31
C GLU A 178 -17.34 -11.53 -6.73
N LYS A 179 -17.02 -10.27 -6.99
CA LYS A 179 -18.01 -9.24 -7.35
C LYS A 179 -18.70 -9.52 -8.69
N TYR A 180 -17.93 -9.90 -9.69
CA TYR A 180 -18.46 -10.06 -11.06
C TYR A 180 -18.92 -11.49 -11.39
N THR A 181 -18.60 -12.46 -10.52
CA THR A 181 -18.99 -13.85 -10.71
C THR A 181 -19.66 -14.44 -9.46
N SER A 182 -18.89 -15.08 -8.57
CA SER A 182 -19.42 -15.63 -7.33
C SER A 182 -18.33 -15.80 -6.26
N ARG A 183 -18.75 -15.86 -5.00
CA ARG A 183 -17.88 -16.23 -3.86
C ARG A 183 -17.23 -17.60 -4.04
N GLU A 184 -17.97 -18.56 -4.56
CA GLU A 184 -17.47 -19.92 -4.81
C GLU A 184 -16.31 -19.91 -5.81
N LEU A 185 -16.44 -19.17 -6.91
CA LEU A 185 -15.41 -19.06 -7.92
C LEU A 185 -14.17 -18.31 -7.39
N ALA A 186 -14.36 -17.27 -6.58
CA ALA A 186 -13.26 -16.58 -5.90
C ALA A 186 -12.50 -17.51 -4.95
N ILE A 187 -13.18 -18.37 -4.19
CA ILE A 187 -12.55 -19.39 -3.34
C ILE A 187 -11.77 -20.40 -4.18
N ARG A 188 -12.36 -20.90 -5.28
CA ARG A 188 -11.68 -21.83 -6.20
C ARG A 188 -10.40 -21.20 -6.76
N THR A 189 -10.50 -19.95 -7.20
CA THR A 189 -9.38 -19.17 -7.74
C THR A 189 -8.28 -18.97 -6.67
N ALA A 190 -8.66 -18.57 -5.44
CA ALA A 190 -7.72 -18.42 -4.35
C ALA A 190 -6.96 -19.71 -4.03
N LYS A 191 -7.64 -20.86 -4.03
CA LYS A 191 -7.00 -22.18 -3.83
C LYS A 191 -6.04 -22.53 -4.97
N PHE A 192 -6.40 -22.24 -6.21
CA PHE A 192 -5.55 -22.49 -7.37
C PHE A 192 -4.24 -21.69 -7.31
N PHE A 193 -4.32 -20.40 -6.93
CA PHE A 193 -3.15 -19.53 -6.81
C PHE A 193 -2.48 -19.55 -5.44
N VAL A 194 -2.98 -20.37 -4.48
CA VAL A 194 -2.46 -20.47 -3.10
C VAL A 194 -2.47 -19.10 -2.39
N ILE A 195 -3.57 -18.36 -2.52
CA ILE A 195 -3.72 -17.02 -1.95
C ILE A 195 -4.61 -17.07 -0.72
N ASP A 196 -4.18 -16.39 0.34
CA ASP A 196 -4.97 -16.21 1.55
C ASP A 196 -6.06 -15.13 1.31
N LEU A 197 -7.34 -15.57 1.33
CA LEU A 197 -8.52 -14.70 1.16
C LEU A 197 -8.76 -13.77 2.35
N ASP A 198 -8.35 -14.17 3.55
CA ASP A 198 -8.68 -13.47 4.79
C ASP A 198 -7.67 -12.36 5.15
N ARG A 199 -6.70 -12.12 4.29
CA ARG A 199 -5.71 -11.09 4.50
C ARG A 199 -6.32 -9.69 4.35
N LYS A 200 -6.64 -9.06 5.48
CA LYS A 200 -7.27 -7.73 5.54
C LYS A 200 -6.30 -6.60 5.89
N ASP A 201 -5.13 -6.94 6.45
CA ASP A 201 -4.21 -6.00 7.07
C ASP A 201 -2.77 -6.24 6.59
N GLN A 202 -2.09 -5.16 6.21
CA GLN A 202 -0.67 -5.19 5.87
C GLN A 202 0.24 -4.68 7.01
N SER A 203 -0.31 -4.27 8.15
CA SER A 203 0.46 -3.78 9.31
C SER A 203 1.58 -4.73 9.77
N PRO A 204 1.42 -6.08 9.72
CA PRO A 204 2.51 -6.99 10.06
C PRO A 204 3.77 -6.85 9.20
N PHE A 205 3.63 -6.30 8.00
CA PHE A 205 4.72 -6.14 7.03
C PHE A 205 5.31 -4.74 7.01
N ILE A 206 4.68 -3.78 7.72
CA ILE A 206 5.14 -2.40 7.79
C ILE A 206 6.45 -2.36 8.58
N ILE A 207 7.49 -1.75 7.99
CA ILE A 207 8.75 -1.42 8.68
C ILE A 207 8.78 0.08 8.88
N PHE A 208 8.84 0.52 10.15
CA PHE A 208 8.92 1.93 10.46
C PHE A 208 10.37 2.44 10.36
N THR A 209 10.66 3.23 9.35
CA THR A 209 11.99 3.82 9.11
C THR A 209 12.08 5.31 9.49
N GLY A 210 11.03 5.85 10.12
CA GLY A 210 10.89 7.28 10.35
C GLY A 210 10.47 8.05 9.08
N GLN A 211 9.82 9.19 9.27
CA GLN A 211 9.45 10.08 8.17
C GLN A 211 10.53 11.15 8.02
N LYS A 212 11.67 10.83 7.38
CA LYS A 212 12.82 11.74 7.25
C LYS A 212 12.88 12.51 5.93
N ASN A 213 11.92 12.26 5.03
CA ASN A 213 11.87 12.91 3.71
C ASN A 213 11.23 14.31 3.78
N HIS A 214 11.76 15.16 4.67
CA HIS A 214 11.37 16.58 4.81
C HIS A 214 12.61 17.46 5.01
N LYS A 215 12.46 18.78 4.82
CA LYS A 215 13.58 19.75 4.86
C LYS A 215 13.83 20.37 6.27
N ASP A 216 13.05 20.01 7.30
CA ASP A 216 13.18 20.57 8.64
C ASP A 216 14.32 19.89 9.41
N LEU A 217 15.50 20.48 9.37
CA LEU A 217 16.71 19.93 10.02
C LEU A 217 16.56 19.81 11.55
N LEU A 218 15.83 20.72 12.18
CA LEU A 218 15.60 20.67 13.62
C LEU A 218 14.77 19.43 13.98
N ILE A 219 13.72 19.16 13.21
CA ILE A 219 12.88 17.97 13.43
C ILE A 219 13.65 16.69 13.11
N LYS A 220 14.51 16.67 12.08
CA LYS A 220 15.38 15.51 11.79
C LYS A 220 16.28 15.16 12.99
N ARG A 221 16.92 16.16 13.60
CA ARG A 221 17.74 15.96 14.81
C ARG A 221 16.91 15.44 15.99
N ALA A 222 15.69 15.94 16.15
CA ALA A 222 14.78 15.44 17.20
C ALA A 222 14.36 13.98 16.95
N GLN A 223 14.10 13.60 15.70
CA GLN A 223 13.83 12.21 15.33
C GLN A 223 15.02 11.29 15.64
N GLU A 224 16.24 11.71 15.26
CA GLU A 224 17.47 10.97 15.56
C GLU A 224 17.66 10.81 17.09
N TYR A 225 17.44 11.86 17.86
CA TYR A 225 17.50 11.80 19.31
C TYR A 225 16.48 10.80 19.90
N ILE A 226 15.24 10.82 19.42
CA ILE A 226 14.18 9.88 19.84
C ILE A 226 14.59 8.44 19.49
N GLU A 227 15.09 8.22 18.27
CA GLU A 227 15.49 6.90 17.79
C GLU A 227 16.71 6.31 18.54
N GLN A 228 17.59 7.15 19.05
CA GLN A 228 18.75 6.74 19.85
C GLN A 228 18.39 6.51 21.32
N ASN A 229 17.37 7.19 21.84
CA ASN A 229 17.05 7.21 23.27
C ASN A 229 15.67 6.62 23.61
N TYR A 230 15.04 5.89 22.68
CA TYR A 230 13.66 5.41 22.83
C TYR A 230 13.41 4.53 24.05
N ALA A 231 14.42 3.77 24.52
CA ALA A 231 14.32 2.90 25.70
C ALA A 231 14.10 3.68 27.00
N GLY A 232 14.60 4.92 27.06
CA GLY A 232 14.50 5.79 28.22
C GLY A 232 13.17 6.53 28.32
N LYS A 233 13.05 7.32 29.41
CA LYS A 233 11.92 8.24 29.60
C LYS A 233 12.16 9.51 28.77
N LEU A 234 11.55 9.59 27.61
CA LEU A 234 11.63 10.76 26.74
C LEU A 234 10.66 11.85 27.23
N ASN A 235 11.17 13.07 27.41
CA ASN A 235 10.38 14.25 27.78
C ASN A 235 10.34 15.21 26.59
N VAL A 236 9.14 15.45 26.04
CA VAL A 236 8.92 16.33 24.88
C VAL A 236 9.36 17.76 25.16
N GLU A 237 9.19 18.24 26.40
CA GLU A 237 9.65 19.57 26.83
C GLU A 237 11.17 19.70 26.72
N GLN A 238 11.91 18.71 27.23
CA GLN A 238 13.37 18.66 27.12
C GLN A 238 13.84 18.61 25.67
N ILE A 239 13.19 17.81 24.83
CA ILE A 239 13.52 17.74 23.40
C ILE A 239 13.29 19.10 22.72
N ALA A 240 12.21 19.82 23.06
CA ALA A 240 11.95 21.15 22.53
C ALA A 240 12.99 22.19 23.00
N GLN A 241 13.40 22.11 24.27
CA GLN A 241 14.43 22.99 24.85
C GLN A 241 15.79 22.84 24.21
N THR A 242 16.21 21.60 23.85
CA THR A 242 17.47 21.37 23.11
C THR A 242 17.47 22.05 21.73
N ALA A 243 16.31 22.34 21.21
CA ALA A 243 16.11 23.02 19.94
C ALA A 243 15.88 24.55 20.09
N ASN A 244 15.96 25.08 21.30
CA ASN A 244 15.69 26.49 21.63
C ASN A 244 14.34 27.01 21.13
N ILE A 245 13.31 26.19 21.19
CA ILE A 245 11.93 26.54 20.81
C ILE A 245 10.93 26.07 21.87
N THR A 246 9.76 26.73 21.92
CA THR A 246 8.69 26.31 22.83
C THR A 246 8.13 24.95 22.42
N ARG A 247 7.65 24.17 23.40
CA ARG A 247 6.98 22.89 23.18
C ARG A 247 5.88 22.98 22.11
N ARG A 248 5.02 23.99 22.17
CA ARG A 248 3.93 24.20 21.20
C ARG A 248 4.48 24.38 19.77
N THR A 249 5.55 25.14 19.59
CA THR A 249 6.18 25.34 18.29
C THR A 249 6.81 24.05 17.79
N PHE A 250 7.47 23.31 18.67
CA PHE A 250 8.08 22.02 18.38
C PHE A 250 7.03 21.01 17.88
N GLU A 251 5.97 20.77 18.68
CA GLU A 251 4.89 19.83 18.34
C GLU A 251 4.23 20.18 17.00
N ARG A 252 3.95 21.44 16.75
CA ARG A 252 3.38 21.91 15.47
C ARG A 252 4.32 21.61 14.29
N ARG A 253 5.62 21.91 14.42
CA ARG A 253 6.62 21.61 13.38
C ARG A 253 6.80 20.12 13.19
N PHE A 254 6.81 19.36 14.28
CA PHE A 254 6.93 17.90 14.25
C PHE A 254 5.77 17.26 13.49
N ILE A 255 4.52 17.64 13.81
CA ILE A 255 3.33 17.16 13.08
C ILE A 255 3.39 17.59 11.61
N LYS A 256 3.80 18.83 11.32
CA LYS A 256 3.94 19.27 9.92
C LYS A 256 4.95 18.45 9.15
N ALA A 257 6.07 18.08 9.76
CA ALA A 257 7.16 17.34 9.13
C ALA A 257 6.88 15.84 9.02
N THR A 258 6.32 15.21 10.08
CA THR A 258 6.21 13.75 10.21
C THR A 258 4.78 13.23 10.06
N ARG A 259 3.78 14.12 10.10
CA ARG A 259 2.35 13.77 10.16
C ARG A 259 1.96 12.95 11.40
N ASN A 260 2.86 12.82 12.37
CA ASN A 260 2.63 12.18 13.66
C ASN A 260 2.79 13.19 14.79
N THR A 261 2.08 12.98 15.89
CA THR A 261 2.47 13.61 17.16
C THR A 261 3.81 13.05 17.63
N VAL A 262 4.53 13.78 18.47
CA VAL A 262 5.79 13.30 19.06
C VAL A 262 5.57 11.99 19.82
N ALA A 263 4.48 11.91 20.60
CA ALA A 263 4.13 10.71 21.35
C ALA A 263 3.83 9.50 20.45
N GLU A 264 3.15 9.69 19.31
CA GLU A 264 2.90 8.62 18.36
C GLU A 264 4.20 8.17 17.69
N TYR A 265 5.05 9.11 17.29
CA TYR A 265 6.36 8.78 16.72
C TYR A 265 7.22 7.94 17.68
N ILE A 266 7.27 8.30 18.97
CA ILE A 266 7.97 7.53 20.00
C ILE A 266 7.40 6.10 20.10
N ARG A 267 6.07 5.94 20.05
CA ARG A 267 5.43 4.61 20.06
C ARG A 267 5.84 3.79 18.85
N LEU A 268 5.82 4.38 17.65
CA LEU A 268 6.24 3.70 16.41
C LEU A 268 7.69 3.24 16.49
N VAL A 269 8.61 4.10 16.98
CA VAL A 269 10.03 3.74 17.18
C VAL A 269 10.17 2.59 18.19
N LYS A 270 9.48 2.65 19.33
CA LYS A 270 9.52 1.59 20.36
C LYS A 270 9.00 0.26 19.82
N ILE A 271 7.87 0.27 19.10
CA ILE A 271 7.29 -0.96 18.55
C ILE A 271 8.16 -1.54 17.44
N GLU A 272 8.78 -0.69 16.60
CA GLU A 272 9.72 -1.19 15.61
C GLU A 272 10.98 -1.82 16.25
N ALA A 273 11.47 -1.27 17.34
CA ALA A 273 12.54 -1.89 18.13
C ALA A 273 12.11 -3.22 18.76
N ALA A 274 10.86 -3.30 19.26
CA ALA A 274 10.30 -4.56 19.76
C ALA A 274 10.20 -5.61 18.66
N LYS A 275 9.70 -5.26 17.48
CA LYS A 275 9.61 -6.16 16.32
C LYS A 275 10.96 -6.78 15.99
N LYS A 276 12.00 -5.95 15.84
CA LYS A 276 13.37 -6.41 15.58
C LYS A 276 13.88 -7.38 16.65
N GLN A 277 13.65 -7.08 17.94
CA GLN A 277 14.07 -8.00 19.00
C GLN A 277 13.28 -9.31 18.99
N LEU A 278 11.97 -9.27 18.73
CA LEU A 278 11.13 -10.46 18.62
C LEU A 278 11.53 -11.35 17.42
N GLU A 279 12.07 -10.76 16.35
CA GLU A 279 12.53 -11.46 15.14
C GLU A 279 13.84 -12.24 15.36
N ILE A 280 14.77 -11.71 16.19
CA ILE A 280 16.16 -12.21 16.24
C ILE A 280 16.59 -12.74 17.61
N SER A 281 15.80 -12.59 18.67
CA SER A 281 16.21 -12.97 20.02
C SER A 281 15.30 -14.01 20.65
N ARG A 282 15.83 -14.74 21.65
CA ARG A 282 15.07 -15.67 22.50
C ARG A 282 14.47 -15.03 23.74
N LYS A 283 14.58 -13.70 23.90
CA LYS A 283 14.05 -12.96 25.04
C LYS A 283 12.53 -13.15 25.12
N SER A 284 12.00 -13.31 26.33
CA SER A 284 10.56 -13.32 26.53
C SER A 284 9.91 -12.01 26.09
N VAL A 285 8.62 -12.01 25.81
CA VAL A 285 7.85 -10.80 25.48
C VAL A 285 7.97 -9.74 26.57
N SER A 286 8.06 -10.18 27.85
CA SER A 286 8.23 -9.27 28.98
C SER A 286 9.62 -8.62 29.01
N GLU A 287 10.68 -9.36 28.73
CA GLU A 287 12.03 -8.81 28.63
C GLU A 287 12.13 -7.79 27.51
N VAL A 288 11.61 -8.10 26.31
CA VAL A 288 11.55 -7.15 25.19
C VAL A 288 10.78 -5.87 25.58
N MET A 289 9.64 -6.04 26.26
CA MET A 289 8.83 -4.93 26.74
C MET A 289 9.64 -3.97 27.65
N TYR A 290 10.34 -4.52 28.63
CA TYR A 290 11.14 -3.71 29.56
C TYR A 290 12.31 -3.01 28.85
N GLU A 291 13.00 -3.69 27.95
CA GLU A 291 14.13 -3.13 27.21
C GLU A 291 13.76 -1.95 26.31
N ILE A 292 12.54 -1.95 25.77
CA ILE A 292 12.05 -0.82 24.98
C ILE A 292 11.39 0.27 25.84
N GLY A 293 11.44 0.13 27.18
CA GLY A 293 10.96 1.12 28.14
C GLY A 293 9.44 1.16 28.31
N TYR A 294 8.76 0.01 28.24
CA TYR A 294 7.39 -0.15 28.74
C TYR A 294 7.42 -0.80 30.11
N ALA A 295 6.55 -0.31 31.02
CA ALA A 295 6.41 -0.87 32.38
C ALA A 295 5.15 -1.73 32.55
N ASP A 296 4.15 -1.57 31.68
CA ASP A 296 2.87 -2.25 31.75
C ASP A 296 2.67 -3.17 30.56
N ILE A 297 2.49 -4.48 30.83
CA ILE A 297 2.39 -5.51 29.80
C ILE A 297 1.10 -5.41 28.98
N LYS A 298 0.00 -4.97 29.60
CA LYS A 298 -1.28 -4.82 28.92
C LYS A 298 -1.21 -3.68 27.93
N ASN A 299 -0.73 -2.52 28.38
CA ASN A 299 -0.52 -1.36 27.52
C ASN A 299 0.44 -1.70 26.34
N PHE A 300 1.55 -2.39 26.60
CA PHE A 300 2.47 -2.82 25.56
C PHE A 300 1.78 -3.71 24.53
N ARG A 301 1.07 -4.75 24.95
CA ARG A 301 0.36 -5.67 24.05
C ARG A 301 -0.69 -4.96 23.19
N ASP A 302 -1.45 -4.04 23.79
CA ASP A 302 -2.49 -3.28 23.09
C ASP A 302 -1.88 -2.34 22.03
N VAL A 303 -0.81 -1.63 22.39
CA VAL A 303 -0.09 -0.73 21.47
C VAL A 303 0.59 -1.55 20.36
N PHE A 304 1.25 -2.65 20.70
CA PHE A 304 1.90 -3.54 19.73
C PHE A 304 0.87 -4.09 18.72
N LYS A 305 -0.25 -4.65 19.23
CA LYS A 305 -1.30 -5.20 18.36
C LYS A 305 -1.90 -4.14 17.44
N ARG A 306 -2.12 -2.94 17.95
CA ARG A 306 -2.64 -1.82 17.14
C ARG A 306 -1.69 -1.43 16.00
N ILE A 307 -0.37 -1.41 16.25
CA ILE A 307 0.64 -0.97 15.26
C ILE A 307 1.07 -2.11 14.34
N ALA A 308 1.27 -3.31 14.89
CA ALA A 308 1.75 -4.48 14.14
C ALA A 308 0.64 -5.39 13.61
N GLY A 309 -0.64 -5.08 13.87
CA GLY A 309 -1.80 -5.87 13.40
C GLY A 309 -1.97 -7.23 14.07
N MET A 310 -1.06 -7.65 14.95
CA MET A 310 -1.10 -8.93 15.66
C MET A 310 -0.44 -8.84 17.03
N THR A 311 -0.64 -9.86 17.89
CA THR A 311 -0.01 -9.88 19.21
C THR A 311 1.52 -10.08 19.11
N PRO A 312 2.30 -9.67 20.15
CA PRO A 312 3.75 -9.91 20.17
C PRO A 312 4.13 -11.40 20.03
N ASN A 313 3.34 -12.31 20.60
CA ASN A 313 3.57 -13.75 20.46
C ASN A 313 3.32 -14.24 19.04
N ASP A 314 2.20 -13.84 18.42
CA ASP A 314 1.89 -14.19 17.03
C ASP A 314 2.96 -13.64 16.07
N TYR A 315 3.43 -12.42 16.34
CA TYR A 315 4.50 -11.79 15.57
C TYR A 315 5.80 -12.60 15.66
N ARG A 316 6.20 -12.99 16.86
CA ARG A 316 7.36 -13.86 17.07
C ARG A 316 7.20 -15.19 16.33
N ASN A 317 6.08 -15.89 16.53
CA ASN A 317 5.83 -17.19 15.90
C ASN A 317 5.88 -17.11 14.37
N LYS A 318 5.55 -15.96 13.81
CA LYS A 318 5.58 -15.73 12.37
C LYS A 318 6.96 -15.44 11.80
N TYR A 319 7.78 -14.68 12.53
CA TYR A 319 9.04 -14.13 12.00
C TYR A 319 10.31 -14.67 12.64
N ASN A 320 10.24 -15.24 13.85
CA ASN A 320 11.37 -15.91 14.49
C ASN A 320 11.28 -17.42 14.21
N ARG A 321 12.36 -17.99 13.72
CA ARG A 321 12.45 -19.41 13.34
C ARG A 321 13.27 -20.25 14.31
N GLU A 322 13.69 -19.69 15.46
CA GLU A 322 14.48 -20.41 16.46
C GLU A 322 13.62 -21.03 17.57
#